data_be2b213e021c28be688ffc3f09cfcf5a
#
_entry.id   be2b213e021c28be688ffc3f09cfcf5a
#
_cell.length_a   1.000
_cell.length_b   1.000
_cell.length_c   1.000
_cell.angle_alpha   90.00
_cell.angle_beta   90.00
_cell.angle_gamma   90.00
#
_symmetry.space_group_name_H-M   'P 1'
#
loop_
_entity.id
_entity.type
_entity.pdbx_description
1 polymer ?
#
loop_
_entity_poly.entity_id
_entity_poly.type
_entity_poly.pdbx_seq_one_letter_code
_entity_poly.pdbx_strand_id
1 'polypeptide(L)'
;MASAGREAGTQSEVADREIVISRVIDAPPELVFEAFTEVRHLSQWWGPNGFTTTTRSLEFRVGGEWDFVMHGPDGTDYSEWIRWTEIVPAQRIAMLHGESRDDPNAFESVLTFERDGAATRIEMRTVFPTPAMRQEAVEKYHAVEGGQQTLGNLAAYVAELAEREGEG
;
A
#
# COMPACT_ATOMS: atom_id res chain seq x y z
N MET A 1 12.75 -4.13 -31.71
CA MET A 1 11.65 -5.09 -31.54
C MET A 1 12.01 -6.21 -30.56
N ALA A 2 13.26 -6.59 -30.49
CA ALA A 2 13.71 -7.57 -29.50
C ALA A 2 13.44 -7.11 -28.07
N SER A 3 13.54 -5.81 -27.79
CA SER A 3 13.26 -5.26 -26.47
C SER A 3 11.78 -5.39 -26.10
N ALA A 4 10.89 -5.21 -27.08
CA ALA A 4 9.45 -5.34 -26.85
C ALA A 4 9.09 -6.79 -26.50
N GLY A 5 9.70 -7.76 -27.17
CA GLY A 5 9.48 -9.17 -26.86
C GLY A 5 10.01 -9.54 -25.48
N ARG A 6 11.16 -8.97 -25.11
CA ARG A 6 11.74 -9.20 -23.79
C ARG A 6 10.84 -8.60 -22.69
N GLU A 7 10.35 -7.41 -22.92
CA GLU A 7 9.47 -6.75 -21.96
C GLU A 7 8.19 -7.57 -21.74
N ALA A 8 7.61 -8.09 -22.81
CA ALA A 8 6.42 -8.92 -22.70
C ALA A 8 6.70 -10.19 -21.89
N GLY A 9 7.87 -10.82 -22.10
CA GLY A 9 8.27 -12.00 -21.35
C GLY A 9 8.46 -11.68 -19.85
N THR A 10 9.14 -10.55 -19.56
CA THR A 10 9.37 -10.11 -18.19
C THR A 10 8.05 -9.77 -17.50
N GLN A 11 7.16 -9.05 -18.20
CA GLN A 11 5.85 -8.71 -17.67
C GLN A 11 5.02 -9.97 -17.39
N SER A 12 5.11 -10.99 -18.26
CA SER A 12 4.41 -12.24 -18.06
C SER A 12 4.89 -12.95 -16.80
N GLU A 13 6.22 -12.98 -16.58
CA GLU A 13 6.79 -13.60 -15.37
C GLU A 13 6.35 -12.88 -14.11
N VAL A 14 6.34 -11.55 -14.14
CA VAL A 14 5.90 -10.74 -12.99
C VAL A 14 4.39 -10.79 -12.85
N ALA A 15 3.65 -10.78 -13.96
CA ALA A 15 2.19 -10.73 -13.95
C ALA A 15 1.57 -11.90 -13.18
N ASP A 16 2.20 -13.08 -13.21
CA ASP A 16 1.72 -14.24 -12.48
C ASP A 16 1.82 -14.08 -10.96
N ARG A 17 2.61 -13.12 -10.50
CA ARG A 17 2.87 -12.87 -9.09
C ARG A 17 2.37 -11.51 -8.64
N GLU A 18 1.69 -10.77 -9.51
CA GLU A 18 1.39 -9.34 -9.31
C GLU A 18 -0.09 -9.07 -9.14
N ILE A 19 -0.40 -8.10 -8.27
CA ILE A 19 -1.73 -7.51 -8.15
C ILE A 19 -1.54 -6.00 -8.33
N VAL A 20 -2.29 -5.40 -9.25
CA VAL A 20 -2.25 -3.95 -9.48
C VAL A 20 -3.64 -3.38 -9.23
N ILE A 21 -3.71 -2.40 -8.34
CA ILE A 21 -4.95 -1.72 -7.99
C ILE A 21 -4.70 -0.23 -8.12
N SER A 22 -5.66 0.50 -8.67
CA SER A 22 -5.52 1.95 -8.81
C SER A 22 -6.82 2.65 -8.42
N ARG A 23 -6.70 3.93 -8.08
CA ARG A 23 -7.82 4.76 -7.70
C ARG A 23 -7.48 6.23 -7.93
N VAL A 24 -8.47 7.02 -8.31
CA VAL A 24 -8.33 8.47 -8.36
C VAL A 24 -8.83 9.04 -7.04
N ILE A 25 -7.98 9.84 -6.39
CA ILE A 25 -8.30 10.50 -5.12
C ILE A 25 -8.39 11.98 -5.38
N ASP A 26 -9.46 12.62 -4.92
CA ASP A 26 -9.74 14.03 -5.16
C ASP A 26 -8.95 14.93 -4.21
N ALA A 27 -7.64 14.91 -4.36
CA ALA A 27 -6.71 15.73 -3.58
C ALA A 27 -5.35 15.72 -4.27
N PRO A 28 -4.50 16.73 -4.03
CA PRO A 28 -3.18 16.76 -4.66
C PRO A 28 -2.25 15.69 -4.08
N PRO A 29 -1.26 15.24 -4.86
CA PRO A 29 -0.34 14.18 -4.42
C PRO A 29 0.35 14.47 -3.10
N GLU A 30 0.67 15.71 -2.80
CA GLU A 30 1.33 16.12 -1.55
C GLU A 30 0.46 15.76 -0.34
N LEU A 31 -0.84 15.98 -0.45
CA LEU A 31 -1.77 15.67 0.65
C LEU A 31 -1.99 14.16 0.78
N VAL A 32 -2.10 13.44 -0.34
CA VAL A 32 -2.23 11.99 -0.33
C VAL A 32 -0.98 11.36 0.30
N PHE A 33 0.19 11.85 -0.07
CA PHE A 33 1.47 11.39 0.49
C PHE A 33 1.54 11.63 2.00
N GLU A 34 1.06 12.78 2.49
CA GLU A 34 1.07 13.12 3.91
C GLU A 34 0.41 12.03 4.76
N ALA A 35 -0.60 11.36 4.22
CA ALA A 35 -1.33 10.30 4.93
C ALA A 35 -0.46 9.08 5.27
N PHE A 36 0.75 8.98 4.71
CA PHE A 36 1.68 7.89 4.96
C PHE A 36 2.78 8.24 5.96
N THR A 37 2.95 9.51 6.29
CA THR A 37 4.18 9.99 6.95
C THR A 37 4.23 9.83 8.46
N GLU A 38 3.10 9.65 9.11
CA GLU A 38 3.02 9.59 10.58
C GLU A 38 2.01 8.56 11.06
N VAL A 39 2.25 8.04 12.26
CA VAL A 39 1.35 7.05 12.88
C VAL A 39 -0.09 7.59 12.97
N ARG A 40 -0.25 8.87 13.35
CA ARG A 40 -1.58 9.46 13.52
C ARG A 40 -2.39 9.46 12.22
N HIS A 41 -1.71 9.41 11.08
CA HIS A 41 -2.34 9.30 9.77
C HIS A 41 -2.55 7.83 9.39
N LEU A 42 -1.46 7.05 9.37
CA LEU A 42 -1.50 5.66 8.93
C LEU A 42 -2.52 4.82 9.69
N SER A 43 -2.63 5.00 10.99
CA SER A 43 -3.54 4.22 11.82
C SER A 43 -5.02 4.50 11.56
N GLN A 44 -5.34 5.56 10.82
CA GLN A 44 -6.73 5.93 10.55
C GLN A 44 -7.31 5.22 9.34
N TRP A 45 -6.49 4.80 8.38
CA TRP A 45 -7.01 4.29 7.12
C TRP A 45 -6.38 2.98 6.65
N TRP A 46 -5.24 2.59 7.19
CA TRP A 46 -4.52 1.41 6.72
C TRP A 46 -5.33 0.14 6.96
N GLY A 47 -5.48 -0.67 5.90
CA GLY A 47 -6.16 -1.95 5.95
C GLY A 47 -7.55 -1.94 5.33
N PRO A 48 -8.09 -3.14 5.09
CA PRO A 48 -9.44 -3.27 4.53
C PRO A 48 -10.51 -2.90 5.56
N ASN A 49 -11.75 -2.80 5.09
CA ASN A 49 -12.87 -2.41 5.93
C ASN A 49 -13.01 -3.34 7.15
N GLY A 50 -13.26 -2.77 8.30
CA GLY A 50 -13.45 -3.51 9.54
C GLY A 50 -12.17 -3.78 10.31
N PHE A 51 -11.00 -3.49 9.73
CA PHE A 51 -9.73 -3.64 10.43
C PHE A 51 -9.32 -2.34 11.11
N THR A 52 -8.62 -2.48 12.23
CA THR A 52 -7.97 -1.35 12.91
C THR A 52 -6.49 -1.67 13.05
N THR A 53 -5.69 -0.65 13.28
CA THR A 53 -4.23 -0.79 13.31
C THR A 53 -3.66 -0.19 14.59
N THR A 54 -2.81 -0.95 15.26
CA THR A 54 -2.04 -0.47 16.41
C THR A 54 -0.56 -0.49 16.03
N THR A 55 0.10 0.66 16.11
CA THR A 55 1.52 0.78 15.77
C THR A 55 2.38 0.62 17.01
N ARG A 56 3.42 -0.25 16.92
CA ARG A 56 4.43 -0.38 17.96
C ARG A 56 5.56 0.63 17.71
N SER A 57 5.98 0.76 16.45
CA SER A 57 7.03 1.72 16.07
C SER A 57 6.92 2.06 14.59
N LEU A 58 7.32 3.27 14.25
CA LEU A 58 7.36 3.72 12.86
C LEU A 58 8.54 4.67 12.68
N GLU A 59 9.39 4.34 11.71
CA GLU A 59 10.40 5.24 11.20
C GLU A 59 10.16 5.40 9.71
N PHE A 60 9.52 6.49 9.32
CA PHE A 60 9.19 6.70 7.91
C PHE A 60 10.38 7.36 7.18
N ARG A 61 11.33 6.51 6.80
CA ARG A 61 12.52 6.88 6.02
C ARG A 61 12.99 5.64 5.28
N VAL A 62 13.80 5.82 4.25
CA VAL A 62 14.38 4.67 3.53
C VAL A 62 15.22 3.86 4.51
N GLY A 63 14.97 2.56 4.58
CA GLY A 63 15.60 1.66 5.53
C GLY A 63 14.91 1.62 6.89
N GLY A 64 13.98 2.54 7.15
CA GLY A 64 13.18 2.51 8.38
C GLY A 64 12.10 1.45 8.34
N GLU A 65 11.54 1.13 9.49
CA GLU A 65 10.57 0.05 9.62
C GLU A 65 9.30 0.51 10.32
N TRP A 66 8.21 -0.15 9.98
CA TRP A 66 6.92 0.03 10.62
C TRP A 66 6.51 -1.32 11.19
N ASP A 67 6.44 -1.41 12.51
CA ASP A 67 6.04 -2.61 13.24
C ASP A 67 4.65 -2.34 13.81
N PHE A 68 3.67 -3.15 13.41
CA PHE A 68 2.29 -2.88 13.77
C PHE A 68 1.46 -4.16 13.84
N VAL A 69 0.27 -4.04 14.41
CA VAL A 69 -0.70 -5.14 14.49
C VAL A 69 -1.99 -4.67 13.84
N MET A 70 -2.53 -5.51 12.97
CA MET A 70 -3.86 -5.27 12.40
C MET A 70 -4.86 -6.13 13.16
N HIS A 71 -5.94 -5.50 13.59
CA HIS A 71 -7.02 -6.17 14.34
C HIS A 71 -8.18 -6.41 13.40
N GLY A 72 -8.48 -7.68 13.14
CA GLY A 72 -9.58 -8.04 12.26
C GLY A 72 -10.94 -7.88 12.93
N PRO A 73 -12.00 -7.79 12.15
CA PRO A 73 -13.36 -7.61 12.67
C PRO A 73 -13.85 -8.82 13.50
N ASP A 74 -13.22 -9.98 13.32
CA ASP A 74 -13.54 -11.19 14.09
C ASP A 74 -12.73 -11.33 15.37
N GLY A 75 -11.92 -10.32 15.71
CA GLY A 75 -11.08 -10.34 16.90
C GLY A 75 -9.70 -10.96 16.69
N THR A 76 -9.39 -11.40 15.49
CA THR A 76 -8.06 -11.96 15.18
C THR A 76 -7.04 -10.85 14.99
N ASP A 77 -5.86 -11.00 15.62
CA ASP A 77 -4.77 -10.06 15.51
C ASP A 77 -3.72 -10.60 14.53
N TYR A 78 -3.25 -9.73 13.66
CA TYR A 78 -2.24 -10.06 12.66
C TYR A 78 -1.02 -9.18 12.88
N SER A 79 0.12 -9.80 13.25
CA SER A 79 1.39 -9.08 13.36
C SER A 79 1.89 -8.76 11.96
N GLU A 80 2.31 -7.52 11.76
CA GLU A 80 2.74 -7.03 10.47
C GLU A 80 4.04 -6.25 10.60
N TRP A 81 4.81 -6.22 9.51
CA TRP A 81 6.09 -5.52 9.46
C TRP A 81 6.30 -4.99 8.04
N ILE A 82 6.77 -3.75 7.95
CA ILE A 82 7.11 -3.11 6.68
C ILE A 82 8.47 -2.46 6.81
N ARG A 83 9.30 -2.58 5.76
CA ARG A 83 10.52 -1.80 5.60
C ARG A 83 10.33 -0.90 4.39
N TRP A 84 10.56 0.39 4.57
CA TRP A 84 10.47 1.34 3.48
C TRP A 84 11.74 1.25 2.64
N THR A 85 11.61 0.86 1.38
CA THR A 85 12.76 0.67 0.50
C THR A 85 13.00 1.83 -0.44
N GLU A 86 11.97 2.64 -0.69
CA GLU A 86 12.09 3.84 -1.49
C GLU A 86 11.03 4.84 -1.07
N ILE A 87 11.42 6.11 -0.93
CA ILE A 87 10.48 7.20 -0.64
C ILE A 87 10.87 8.39 -1.48
N VAL A 88 10.03 8.74 -2.45
CA VAL A 88 10.16 9.95 -3.25
C VAL A 88 8.91 10.76 -2.94
N PRO A 89 9.03 11.85 -2.16
CA PRO A 89 7.85 12.59 -1.70
C PRO A 89 6.86 12.92 -2.80
N ALA A 90 5.59 12.60 -2.56
CA ALA A 90 4.47 12.84 -3.46
C ALA A 90 4.57 12.15 -4.81
N GLN A 91 5.51 11.19 -4.98
CA GLN A 91 5.71 10.48 -6.25
C GLN A 91 5.71 8.97 -6.09
N ARG A 92 6.44 8.44 -5.09
CA ARG A 92 6.64 7.00 -5.01
C ARG A 92 7.00 6.54 -3.61
N ILE A 93 6.37 5.46 -3.16
CA ILE A 93 6.74 4.76 -1.93
C ILE A 93 6.86 3.28 -2.29
N ALA A 94 8.00 2.68 -1.99
CA ALA A 94 8.18 1.25 -2.15
C ALA A 94 8.49 0.63 -0.80
N MET A 95 8.02 -0.60 -0.59
CA MET A 95 8.17 -1.26 0.68
C MET A 95 8.27 -2.78 0.54
N LEU A 96 8.92 -3.40 1.51
CA LEU A 96 8.89 -4.83 1.71
C LEU A 96 7.95 -5.08 2.88
N HIS A 97 6.99 -5.97 2.71
CA HIS A 97 5.92 -6.21 3.67
C HIS A 97 5.87 -7.69 4.05
N GLY A 98 5.88 -7.97 5.33
CA GLY A 98 5.79 -9.33 5.86
C GLY A 98 5.14 -9.36 7.22
N GLU A 99 5.16 -10.52 7.86
CA GLU A 99 4.64 -10.68 9.21
C GLU A 99 5.68 -10.28 10.25
N SER A 100 6.96 -10.37 9.87
CA SER A 100 8.09 -10.06 10.74
C SER A 100 9.28 -9.64 9.89
N ARG A 101 10.32 -9.14 10.55
CA ARG A 101 11.51 -8.62 9.87
C ARG A 101 12.18 -9.63 8.92
N ASP A 102 12.22 -10.89 9.29
CA ASP A 102 12.90 -11.90 8.51
C ASP A 102 11.93 -12.88 7.85
N ASP A 103 10.74 -12.42 7.55
CA ASP A 103 9.72 -13.25 6.91
C ASP A 103 10.18 -13.69 5.51
N PRO A 104 10.39 -14.99 5.28
CA PRO A 104 10.81 -15.48 3.96
C PRO A 104 9.72 -15.31 2.90
N ASN A 105 8.51 -15.05 3.32
CA ASN A 105 7.35 -14.87 2.42
C ASN A 105 6.99 -13.40 2.23
N ALA A 106 7.86 -12.48 2.66
CA ALA A 106 7.61 -11.05 2.48
C ALA A 106 7.43 -10.73 1.00
N PHE A 107 6.54 -9.78 0.73
CA PHE A 107 6.25 -9.35 -0.63
C PHE A 107 6.56 -7.86 -0.80
N GLU A 108 6.73 -7.44 -2.06
CA GLU A 108 7.03 -6.05 -2.38
C GLU A 108 5.76 -5.31 -2.77
N SER A 109 5.63 -4.08 -2.33
CA SER A 109 4.56 -3.20 -2.76
C SER A 109 5.14 -1.86 -3.17
N VAL A 110 4.60 -1.29 -4.24
CA VAL A 110 5.00 0.01 -4.74
C VAL A 110 3.76 0.85 -4.95
N LEU A 111 3.74 2.03 -4.33
CA LEU A 111 2.70 3.01 -4.53
C LEU A 111 3.26 4.14 -5.37
N THR A 112 2.58 4.48 -6.45
CA THR A 112 2.94 5.63 -7.28
C THR A 112 1.82 6.65 -7.22
N PHE A 113 2.20 7.92 -7.19
CA PHE A 113 1.28 9.05 -7.07
C PHE A 113 1.45 9.89 -8.34
N GLU A 114 0.44 9.92 -9.17
CA GLU A 114 0.47 10.66 -10.41
C GLU A 114 -0.55 11.78 -10.36
N ARG A 115 -0.09 13.01 -10.60
CA ARG A 115 -0.99 14.16 -10.60
C ARG A 115 -1.96 14.07 -11.79
N ASP A 116 -3.23 14.26 -11.51
CA ASP A 116 -4.29 14.23 -12.51
C ASP A 116 -5.16 15.48 -12.29
N GLY A 117 -4.70 16.62 -12.84
CA GLY A 117 -5.33 17.90 -12.57
C GLY A 117 -5.17 18.26 -11.09
N ALA A 118 -6.28 18.49 -10.40
CA ALA A 118 -6.29 18.76 -8.95
C ALA A 118 -6.32 17.46 -8.14
N ALA A 119 -6.47 16.32 -8.80
CA ALA A 119 -6.58 15.00 -8.17
C ALA A 119 -5.27 14.22 -8.27
N THR A 120 -5.26 13.04 -7.68
CA THR A 120 -4.13 12.11 -7.74
C THR A 120 -4.63 10.75 -8.20
N ARG A 121 -3.95 10.17 -9.17
CA ARG A 121 -4.12 8.77 -9.49
C ARG A 121 -3.08 7.99 -8.69
N ILE A 122 -3.53 7.20 -7.74
CA ILE A 122 -2.65 6.33 -6.96
C ILE A 122 -2.73 4.91 -7.53
N GLU A 123 -1.58 4.28 -7.72
CA GLU A 123 -1.50 2.89 -8.15
C GLU A 123 -0.71 2.12 -7.09
N MET A 124 -1.25 0.98 -6.69
CA MET A 124 -0.58 0.08 -5.76
C MET A 124 -0.29 -1.22 -6.49
N ARG A 125 1.00 -1.53 -6.62
CA ARG A 125 1.48 -2.76 -7.26
C ARG A 125 2.09 -3.65 -6.19
N THR A 126 1.56 -4.86 -6.05
CA THR A 126 2.07 -5.84 -5.09
C THR A 126 2.62 -7.03 -5.85
N VAL A 127 3.86 -7.43 -5.55
CA VAL A 127 4.52 -8.56 -6.20
C VAL A 127 4.86 -9.60 -5.14
N PHE A 128 4.29 -10.78 -5.30
CA PHE A 128 4.50 -11.90 -4.37
C PHE A 128 5.72 -12.72 -4.78
N PRO A 129 6.37 -13.44 -3.85
CA PRO A 129 7.52 -14.28 -4.17
C PRO A 129 7.23 -15.38 -5.19
N THR A 130 6.02 -15.94 -5.20
CA THR A 130 5.63 -16.98 -6.12
C THR A 130 4.22 -16.79 -6.65
N PRO A 131 3.89 -17.37 -7.82
CA PRO A 131 2.52 -17.35 -8.33
C PRO A 131 1.53 -18.03 -7.38
N ALA A 132 1.95 -19.07 -6.68
CA ALA A 132 1.09 -19.77 -5.73
C ALA A 132 0.69 -18.86 -4.57
N MET A 133 1.62 -18.06 -4.06
CA MET A 133 1.33 -17.10 -2.99
C MET A 133 0.38 -16.02 -3.45
N ARG A 134 0.56 -15.54 -4.67
CA ARG A 134 -0.37 -14.55 -5.25
C ARG A 134 -1.76 -15.17 -5.37
N GLN A 135 -1.87 -16.41 -5.82
CA GLN A 135 -3.14 -17.11 -5.98
C GLN A 135 -3.84 -17.25 -4.63
N GLU A 136 -3.10 -17.66 -3.60
CA GLU A 136 -3.64 -17.78 -2.25
C GLU A 136 -4.14 -16.45 -1.71
N ALA A 137 -3.38 -15.38 -1.93
CA ALA A 137 -3.78 -14.04 -1.49
C ALA A 137 -5.09 -13.62 -2.16
N VAL A 138 -5.25 -13.89 -3.45
CA VAL A 138 -6.46 -13.53 -4.18
C VAL A 138 -7.66 -14.38 -3.74
N GLU A 139 -7.50 -15.69 -3.66
CA GLU A 139 -8.60 -16.60 -3.40
C GLU A 139 -8.96 -16.75 -1.92
N LYS A 140 -7.96 -16.90 -1.07
CA LYS A 140 -8.18 -17.15 0.36
C LYS A 140 -8.34 -15.88 1.17
N TYR A 141 -7.54 -14.87 0.87
CA TYR A 141 -7.50 -13.64 1.65
C TYR A 141 -8.17 -12.45 0.98
N HIS A 142 -8.74 -12.62 -0.20
CA HIS A 142 -9.46 -11.57 -0.92
C HIS A 142 -8.63 -10.29 -1.09
N ALA A 143 -7.36 -10.48 -1.49
CA ALA A 143 -6.40 -9.36 -1.54
C ALA A 143 -6.81 -8.24 -2.50
N VAL A 144 -7.50 -8.56 -3.61
CA VAL A 144 -7.93 -7.54 -4.56
C VAL A 144 -8.97 -6.63 -3.92
N GLU A 145 -10.01 -7.23 -3.35
CA GLU A 145 -11.09 -6.48 -2.67
C GLU A 145 -10.54 -5.71 -1.49
N GLY A 146 -9.66 -6.35 -0.70
CA GLY A 146 -9.02 -5.72 0.45
C GLY A 146 -8.18 -4.51 0.05
N GLY A 147 -7.43 -4.63 -1.04
CA GLY A 147 -6.63 -3.51 -1.56
C GLY A 147 -7.50 -2.35 -2.04
N GLN A 148 -8.60 -2.66 -2.70
CA GLN A 148 -9.54 -1.63 -3.15
C GLN A 148 -10.17 -0.92 -1.96
N GLN A 149 -10.51 -1.65 -0.91
CA GLN A 149 -11.05 -1.08 0.32
C GLN A 149 -10.02 -0.20 1.02
N THR A 150 -8.77 -0.66 1.07
CA THR A 150 -7.68 0.13 1.68
C THR A 150 -7.51 1.47 0.97
N LEU A 151 -7.47 1.48 -0.36
CA LEU A 151 -7.37 2.72 -1.12
C LEU A 151 -8.63 3.59 -0.97
N GLY A 152 -9.80 2.96 -0.81
CA GLY A 152 -11.03 3.67 -0.51
C GLY A 152 -10.98 4.35 0.85
N ASN A 153 -10.43 3.67 1.84
CA ASN A 153 -10.24 4.25 3.18
C ASN A 153 -9.24 5.40 3.15
N LEU A 154 -8.17 5.26 2.37
CA LEU A 154 -7.21 6.34 2.16
C LEU A 154 -7.91 7.56 1.55
N ALA A 155 -8.72 7.35 0.53
CA ALA A 155 -9.45 8.44 -0.14
C ALA A 155 -10.35 9.18 0.84
N ALA A 156 -11.09 8.44 1.67
CA ALA A 156 -11.98 9.04 2.68
C ALA A 156 -11.20 9.84 3.72
N TYR A 157 -10.08 9.28 4.18
CA TYR A 157 -9.23 9.97 5.15
C TYR A 157 -8.62 11.25 4.59
N VAL A 158 -8.15 11.20 3.35
CA VAL A 158 -7.56 12.37 2.69
C VAL A 158 -8.60 13.47 2.50
N ALA A 159 -9.86 13.10 2.23
CA ALA A 159 -10.94 14.08 2.15
C ALA A 159 -11.13 14.81 3.48
N GLU A 160 -11.04 14.10 4.60
CA GLU A 160 -11.09 14.71 5.93
C GLU A 160 -9.91 15.64 6.17
N LEU A 161 -8.71 15.24 5.76
CA LEU A 161 -7.52 16.10 5.88
C LEU A 161 -7.69 17.38 5.08
N ALA A 162 -8.21 17.29 3.87
CA ALA A 162 -8.44 18.44 3.01
C ALA A 162 -9.43 19.42 3.66
N GLU A 163 -10.48 18.92 4.32
CA GLU A 163 -11.45 19.74 5.02
C GLU A 163 -10.80 20.47 6.20
N ARG A 164 -9.97 19.78 6.99
CA ARG A 164 -9.28 20.37 8.13
C ARG A 164 -8.33 21.48 7.69
N GLU A 165 -7.57 21.25 6.62
CA GLU A 165 -6.64 22.24 6.10
C GLU A 165 -7.38 23.44 5.50
N GLY A 166 -8.55 23.20 4.88
CA GLY A 166 -9.38 24.27 4.36
C GLY A 166 -9.97 25.15 5.46
N GLU A 167 -10.19 24.58 6.64
CA GLU A 167 -10.71 25.33 7.80
C GLU A 167 -9.63 26.11 8.53
N GLY A 168 -8.39 25.64 8.40
CA GLY A 168 -7.25 26.29 9.01
C GLY A 168 -6.75 27.45 8.20
#